data_bb39922755ac7aae72ff882135880ffa
#
_entry.id   bb39922755ac7aae72ff882135880ffa
#
_cell.length_a   1.000
_cell.length_b   1.000
_cell.length_c   1.000
_cell.angle_alpha   90.00
_cell.angle_beta   90.00
_cell.angle_gamma   90.00
#
_symmetry.space_group_name_H-M   'P 1'
#
loop_
_entity.id
_entity.type
_entity.pdbx_description
1 polymer ?
#
loop_
_entity_poly.entity_id
_entity_poly.type
_entity_poly.pdbx_seq_one_letter_code
_entity_poly.pdbx_strand_id
1 'polypeptide(L)'
;MSARDALLDAYQATLLEQGQRATTLSVVAARAGVSKGGLLYHFASKESLAEGLIARLDELMEEDVAAMRDAQEGASRYYVRTSVWTGGALDNALIAVAQLAQESHVEAQRAMRRAREQWLELIGTEVDEEATAHAILLLGDGLYFDAALGGGTDPAEPGRFSPEQLMPIVDRLLRAARE
;
A
#
# COMPACT_ATOMS: atom_id res chain seq x y z
N MET A 1 9.49 -1.09 -20.50
CA MET A 1 8.16 -0.58 -20.09
C MET A 1 7.19 -0.81 -21.25
N SER A 2 6.15 -1.61 -21.05
CA SER A 2 5.14 -1.87 -22.09
C SER A 2 4.15 -0.70 -22.18
N ALA A 3 3.39 -0.62 -23.29
CA ALA A 3 2.33 0.38 -23.42
C ALA A 3 1.23 0.19 -22.36
N ARG A 4 0.99 -1.05 -21.94
CA ARG A 4 0.06 -1.39 -20.86
C ARG A 4 0.56 -0.83 -19.51
N ASP A 5 1.85 -0.95 -19.21
CA ASP A 5 2.44 -0.43 -17.97
C ASP A 5 2.39 1.10 -17.95
N ALA A 6 2.74 1.75 -19.05
CA ALA A 6 2.66 3.21 -19.18
C ALA A 6 1.23 3.74 -18.96
N LEU A 7 0.21 3.00 -19.41
CA LEU A 7 -1.19 3.33 -19.16
C LEU A 7 -1.59 3.17 -17.69
N LEU A 8 -1.13 2.12 -17.02
CA LEU A 8 -1.36 1.94 -15.58
C LEU A 8 -0.63 3.00 -14.76
N ASP A 9 0.60 3.37 -15.12
CA ASP A 9 1.34 4.45 -14.47
C ASP A 9 0.61 5.78 -14.62
N ALA A 10 0.14 6.09 -15.83
CA ALA A 10 -0.64 7.30 -16.09
C ALA A 10 -1.97 7.30 -15.33
N TYR A 11 -2.66 6.17 -15.24
CA TYR A 11 -3.89 6.01 -14.49
C TYR A 11 -3.67 6.24 -13.00
N GLN A 12 -2.69 5.55 -12.42
CA GLN A 12 -2.31 5.65 -11.01
C GLN A 12 -1.91 7.09 -10.64
N ALA A 13 -1.03 7.70 -11.42
CA ALA A 13 -0.57 9.06 -11.17
C ALA A 13 -1.71 10.09 -11.29
N THR A 14 -2.61 9.93 -12.27
CA THR A 14 -3.77 10.82 -12.41
C THR A 14 -4.74 10.66 -11.23
N LEU A 15 -4.95 9.43 -10.78
CA LEU A 15 -5.80 9.13 -9.64
C LEU A 15 -5.26 9.77 -8.36
N LEU A 16 -3.97 9.66 -8.10
CA LEU A 16 -3.31 10.24 -6.93
C LEU A 16 -3.34 11.76 -6.93
N GLU A 17 -3.11 12.39 -8.08
CA GLU A 17 -3.00 13.85 -8.19
C GLU A 17 -4.37 14.56 -8.29
N GLN A 18 -5.35 13.96 -8.96
CA GLN A 18 -6.60 14.62 -9.35
C GLN A 18 -7.86 13.93 -8.81
N GLY A 19 -7.70 12.76 -8.21
CA GLY A 19 -8.79 11.92 -7.73
C GLY A 19 -9.59 11.22 -8.85
N GLN A 20 -10.49 10.34 -8.45
CA GLN A 20 -11.20 9.44 -9.36
C GLN A 20 -12.11 10.17 -10.35
N ARG A 21 -12.75 11.29 -9.95
CA ARG A 21 -13.68 12.03 -10.81
C ARG A 21 -12.98 12.66 -12.02
N ALA A 22 -11.77 13.19 -11.83
CA ALA A 22 -10.99 13.80 -12.89
C ALA A 22 -10.28 12.74 -13.76
N THR A 23 -10.10 11.52 -13.26
CA THR A 23 -9.43 10.41 -13.97
C THR A 23 -10.35 9.80 -15.01
N THR A 24 -10.31 10.34 -16.23
CA THR A 24 -11.06 9.85 -17.38
C THR A 24 -10.14 9.10 -18.36
N LEU A 25 -10.69 8.21 -19.20
CA LEU A 25 -9.90 7.50 -20.22
C LEU A 25 -9.12 8.45 -21.14
N SER A 26 -9.69 9.61 -21.46
CA SER A 26 -9.04 10.61 -22.32
C SER A 26 -7.85 11.27 -21.61
N VAL A 27 -7.97 11.58 -20.32
CA VAL A 27 -6.88 12.14 -19.51
C VAL A 27 -5.76 11.12 -19.36
N VAL A 28 -6.08 9.86 -19.06
CA VAL A 28 -5.10 8.78 -18.92
C VAL A 28 -4.36 8.53 -20.25
N ALA A 29 -5.08 8.45 -21.37
CA ALA A 29 -4.46 8.27 -22.69
C ALA A 29 -3.52 9.42 -23.05
N ALA A 30 -3.94 10.67 -22.82
CA ALA A 30 -3.11 11.86 -23.05
C ALA A 30 -1.84 11.84 -22.19
N ARG A 31 -1.96 11.51 -20.89
CA ARG A 31 -0.84 11.41 -19.96
C ARG A 31 0.16 10.30 -20.34
N ALA A 32 -0.36 9.16 -20.81
CA ALA A 32 0.45 8.03 -21.29
C ALA A 32 1.06 8.27 -22.67
N GLY A 33 0.72 9.36 -23.37
CA GLY A 33 1.21 9.65 -24.71
C GLY A 33 0.63 8.73 -25.80
N VAL A 34 -0.55 8.14 -25.58
CA VAL A 34 -1.20 7.24 -26.54
C VAL A 34 -2.55 7.79 -27.00
N SER A 35 -3.04 7.31 -28.15
CA SER A 35 -4.40 7.63 -28.58
C SER A 35 -5.45 6.94 -27.68
N LYS A 36 -6.67 7.50 -27.60
CA LYS A 36 -7.78 6.85 -26.90
C LYS A 36 -8.07 5.44 -27.45
N GLY A 37 -7.93 5.24 -28.78
CA GLY A 37 -8.04 3.92 -29.40
C GLY A 37 -6.95 2.97 -28.94
N GLY A 38 -5.71 3.45 -28.80
CA GLY A 38 -4.60 2.68 -28.23
C GLY A 38 -4.84 2.29 -26.76
N LEU A 39 -5.40 3.19 -25.95
CA LEU A 39 -5.81 2.84 -24.60
C LEU A 39 -6.89 1.75 -24.61
N LEU A 40 -7.95 1.93 -25.43
CA LEU A 40 -9.07 0.98 -25.47
C LEU A 40 -8.67 -0.41 -26.00
N TYR A 41 -7.58 -0.52 -26.72
CA TYR A 41 -6.99 -1.80 -27.11
C TYR A 41 -6.45 -2.58 -25.90
N HIS A 42 -5.85 -1.89 -24.94
CA HIS A 42 -5.28 -2.51 -23.73
C HIS A 42 -6.28 -2.59 -22.56
N PHE A 43 -7.13 -1.58 -22.42
CA PHE A 43 -8.11 -1.45 -21.34
C PHE A 43 -9.44 -0.97 -21.90
N ALA A 44 -10.43 -1.86 -21.93
CA ALA A 44 -11.73 -1.60 -22.56
C ALA A 44 -12.55 -0.51 -21.83
N SER A 45 -12.25 -0.25 -20.55
CA SER A 45 -13.00 0.66 -19.68
C SER A 45 -12.13 1.23 -18.57
N LYS A 46 -12.66 2.19 -17.82
CA LYS A 46 -12.04 2.68 -16.56
C LYS A 46 -12.00 1.58 -15.50
N GLU A 47 -12.99 0.69 -15.52
CA GLU A 47 -13.04 -0.47 -14.63
C GLU A 47 -11.87 -1.42 -14.88
N SER A 48 -11.56 -1.74 -16.15
CA SER A 48 -10.41 -2.58 -16.48
C SER A 48 -9.05 -1.95 -16.14
N LEU A 49 -8.95 -0.61 -16.09
CA LEU A 49 -7.78 0.08 -15.54
C LEU A 49 -7.69 -0.10 -14.02
N ALA A 50 -8.82 0.00 -13.31
CA ALA A 50 -8.87 -0.25 -11.87
C ALA A 50 -8.50 -1.69 -11.53
N GLU A 51 -9.03 -2.67 -12.27
CA GLU A 51 -8.64 -4.08 -12.15
C GLU A 51 -7.14 -4.29 -12.38
N GLY A 52 -6.57 -3.64 -13.40
CA GLY A 52 -5.14 -3.68 -13.67
C GLY A 52 -4.29 -3.08 -12.56
N LEU A 53 -4.77 -2.01 -11.91
CA LEU A 53 -4.08 -1.39 -10.77
C LEU A 53 -4.17 -2.29 -9.53
N ILE A 54 -5.31 -2.93 -9.30
CA ILE A 54 -5.49 -3.91 -8.21
C ILE A 54 -4.55 -5.11 -8.41
N ALA A 55 -4.45 -5.65 -9.63
CA ALA A 55 -3.53 -6.75 -9.92
C ALA A 55 -2.06 -6.35 -9.66
N ARG A 56 -1.68 -5.11 -10.03
CA ARG A 56 -0.34 -4.57 -9.71
C ARG A 56 -0.12 -4.49 -8.20
N LEU A 57 -1.13 -4.08 -7.44
CA LEU A 57 -1.01 -4.08 -5.98
C LEU A 57 -0.81 -5.49 -5.44
N ASP A 58 -1.58 -6.48 -5.93
CA ASP A 58 -1.44 -7.87 -5.50
C ASP A 58 -0.01 -8.40 -5.80
N GLU A 59 0.58 -8.11 -6.98
CA GLU A 59 1.96 -8.47 -7.31
C GLU A 59 2.99 -7.82 -6.37
N LEU A 60 2.86 -6.53 -6.07
CA LEU A 60 3.75 -5.81 -5.16
C LEU A 60 3.61 -6.31 -3.71
N MET A 61 2.41 -6.70 -3.31
CA MET A 61 2.16 -7.33 -2.01
C MET A 61 2.83 -8.70 -1.89
N GLU A 62 2.84 -9.51 -2.95
CA GLU A 62 3.55 -10.80 -2.95
C GLU A 62 5.05 -10.59 -2.70
N GLU A 63 5.66 -9.57 -3.33
CA GLU A 63 7.07 -9.22 -3.12
C GLU A 63 7.33 -8.76 -1.67
N ASP A 64 6.49 -7.87 -1.12
CA ASP A 64 6.64 -7.34 0.24
C ASP A 64 6.44 -8.44 1.30
N VAL A 65 5.41 -9.27 1.15
CA VAL A 65 5.13 -10.41 2.03
C VAL A 65 6.26 -11.45 2.00
N ALA A 66 6.87 -11.69 0.83
CA ALA A 66 8.04 -12.56 0.73
C ALA A 66 9.24 -11.97 1.48
N ALA A 67 9.52 -10.67 1.28
CA ALA A 67 10.59 -9.98 2.00
C ALA A 67 10.36 -9.96 3.53
N MET A 68 9.12 -9.74 3.96
CA MET A 68 8.72 -9.77 5.37
C MET A 68 8.91 -11.16 5.99
N ARG A 69 8.58 -12.23 5.26
CA ARG A 69 8.75 -13.62 5.70
C ARG A 69 10.22 -13.98 5.89
N ASP A 70 11.08 -13.50 5.00
CA ASP A 70 12.52 -13.81 4.99
C ASP A 70 13.34 -12.83 5.87
N ALA A 71 12.68 -11.87 6.53
CA ALA A 71 13.35 -10.86 7.34
C ALA A 71 14.03 -11.48 8.58
N GLN A 72 15.35 -11.28 8.71
CA GLN A 72 16.13 -11.83 9.84
C GLN A 72 15.73 -11.25 11.21
N GLU A 73 15.17 -10.05 11.21
CA GLU A 73 14.67 -9.36 12.40
C GLU A 73 13.28 -9.83 12.84
N GLY A 74 12.61 -10.62 12.00
CA GLY A 74 11.24 -11.09 12.20
C GLY A 74 10.19 -10.20 11.54
N ALA A 75 9.03 -10.79 11.28
CA ALA A 75 7.94 -10.18 10.52
C ALA A 75 7.40 -8.90 11.18
N SER A 76 7.19 -8.91 12.48
CA SER A 76 6.66 -7.77 13.22
C SER A 76 7.56 -6.54 13.17
N ARG A 77 8.87 -6.74 13.33
CA ARG A 77 9.85 -5.65 13.25
C ARG A 77 9.99 -5.14 11.81
N TYR A 78 10.06 -6.06 10.86
CA TYR A 78 10.08 -5.71 9.44
C TYR A 78 8.90 -4.82 9.10
N TYR A 79 7.68 -5.25 9.42
CA TYR A 79 6.46 -4.52 9.11
C TYR A 79 6.48 -3.10 9.67
N VAL A 80 6.76 -2.93 10.97
CA VAL A 80 6.77 -1.59 11.59
C VAL A 80 7.91 -0.72 11.04
N ARG A 81 9.09 -1.30 10.79
CA ARG A 81 10.25 -0.57 10.24
C ARG A 81 10.01 -0.08 8.82
N THR A 82 9.32 -0.86 8.00
CA THR A 82 9.02 -0.52 6.59
C THR A 82 7.74 0.28 6.42
N SER A 83 6.95 0.46 7.50
CA SER A 83 5.73 1.27 7.50
C SER A 83 6.03 2.77 7.45
N VAL A 84 6.80 3.19 6.43
CA VAL A 84 7.15 4.58 6.14
C VAL A 84 6.77 4.91 4.72
N TRP A 85 6.28 6.12 4.50
CA TRP A 85 5.99 6.59 3.15
C TRP A 85 7.29 6.97 2.43
N THR A 86 7.62 6.23 1.40
CA THR A 86 8.81 6.50 0.54
C THR A 86 8.44 7.01 -0.85
N GLY A 87 7.17 6.95 -1.22
CA GLY A 87 6.70 7.19 -2.58
C GLY A 87 7.08 6.08 -3.56
N GLY A 88 7.40 4.89 -3.04
CA GLY A 88 7.73 3.71 -3.82
C GLY A 88 6.54 3.13 -4.59
N ALA A 89 6.80 2.07 -5.34
CA ALA A 89 5.77 1.43 -6.17
C ALA A 89 4.61 0.90 -5.33
N LEU A 90 4.90 0.22 -4.22
CA LEU A 90 3.91 -0.31 -3.30
C LEU A 90 3.09 0.80 -2.65
N ASP A 91 3.75 1.86 -2.16
CA ASP A 91 3.08 3.02 -1.55
C ASP A 91 2.06 3.64 -2.49
N ASN A 92 2.50 3.93 -3.72
CA ASN A 92 1.66 4.54 -4.73
C ASN A 92 0.46 3.64 -5.12
N ALA A 93 0.68 2.32 -5.20
CA ALA A 93 -0.39 1.36 -5.48
C ALA A 93 -1.38 1.26 -4.33
N LEU A 94 -0.90 1.16 -3.07
CA LEU A 94 -1.74 1.12 -1.86
C LEU A 94 -2.64 2.34 -1.76
N ILE A 95 -2.10 3.56 -1.87
CA ILE A 95 -2.90 4.78 -1.76
C ILE A 95 -3.90 4.89 -2.92
N ALA A 96 -3.49 4.57 -4.16
CA ALA A 96 -4.38 4.63 -5.30
C ALA A 96 -5.54 3.62 -5.18
N VAL A 97 -5.28 2.39 -4.74
CA VAL A 97 -6.32 1.38 -4.51
C VAL A 97 -7.18 1.76 -3.29
N ALA A 98 -6.60 2.35 -2.24
CA ALA A 98 -7.36 2.86 -1.10
C ALA A 98 -8.34 3.98 -1.50
N GLN A 99 -7.95 4.89 -2.41
CA GLN A 99 -8.87 5.90 -2.96
C GLN A 99 -10.04 5.26 -3.73
N LEU A 100 -9.79 4.21 -4.53
CA LEU A 100 -10.86 3.46 -5.19
C LEU A 100 -11.78 2.79 -4.16
N ALA A 101 -11.22 2.19 -3.12
CA ALA A 101 -11.99 1.53 -2.05
C ALA A 101 -12.91 2.51 -1.29
N GLN A 102 -12.44 3.74 -1.02
CA GLN A 102 -13.24 4.79 -0.38
C GLN A 102 -14.44 5.22 -1.22
N GLU A 103 -14.34 5.16 -2.54
CA GLU A 103 -15.44 5.43 -3.47
C GLU A 103 -16.31 4.20 -3.78
N SER A 104 -16.31 3.22 -2.87
CA SER A 104 -17.16 2.02 -2.90
C SER A 104 -16.83 1.00 -4.01
N HIS A 105 -15.60 1.02 -4.53
CA HIS A 105 -15.15 0.00 -5.46
C HIS A 105 -14.91 -1.33 -4.73
N VAL A 106 -15.78 -2.30 -4.93
CA VAL A 106 -15.84 -3.54 -4.14
C VAL A 106 -14.54 -4.36 -4.22
N GLU A 107 -13.97 -4.50 -5.42
CA GLU A 107 -12.72 -5.27 -5.60
C GLU A 107 -11.51 -4.55 -4.96
N ALA A 108 -11.47 -3.22 -4.99
CA ALA A 108 -10.46 -2.46 -4.28
C ALA A 108 -10.56 -2.64 -2.76
N GLN A 109 -11.78 -2.63 -2.22
CA GLN A 109 -12.01 -2.93 -0.79
C GLN A 109 -11.55 -4.34 -0.42
N ARG A 110 -11.80 -5.32 -1.29
CA ARG A 110 -11.32 -6.70 -1.10
C ARG A 110 -9.79 -6.78 -1.16
N ALA A 111 -9.15 -6.09 -2.11
CA ALA A 111 -7.70 -6.04 -2.22
C ALA A 111 -7.06 -5.45 -0.97
N MET A 112 -7.58 -4.33 -0.45
CA MET A 112 -7.09 -3.71 0.79
C MET A 112 -7.24 -4.64 2.01
N ARG A 113 -8.34 -5.39 2.09
CA ARG A 113 -8.49 -6.41 3.15
C ARG A 113 -7.47 -7.54 3.01
N ARG A 114 -7.29 -8.10 1.80
CA ARG A 114 -6.28 -9.14 1.56
C ARG A 114 -4.88 -8.69 1.96
N ALA A 115 -4.48 -7.47 1.59
CA ALA A 115 -3.19 -6.93 1.97
C ALA A 115 -3.00 -6.92 3.50
N ARG A 116 -3.99 -6.42 4.24
CA ARG A 116 -3.93 -6.42 5.71
C ARG A 116 -3.91 -7.84 6.31
N GLU A 117 -4.71 -8.75 5.77
CA GLU A 117 -4.76 -10.15 6.22
C GLU A 117 -3.41 -10.84 6.04
N GLN A 118 -2.70 -10.62 4.93
CA GLN A 118 -1.37 -11.18 4.66
C GLN A 118 -0.32 -10.69 5.66
N TRP A 119 -0.29 -9.39 5.96
CA TRP A 119 0.61 -8.85 7.00
C TRP A 119 0.25 -9.39 8.38
N LEU A 120 -1.03 -9.40 8.72
CA LEU A 120 -1.52 -9.89 10.02
C LEU A 120 -1.19 -11.37 10.23
N GLU A 121 -1.31 -12.20 9.19
CA GLU A 121 -0.96 -13.61 9.23
C GLU A 121 0.52 -13.81 9.59
N LEU A 122 1.44 -13.06 8.95
CA LEU A 122 2.87 -13.15 9.26
C LEU A 122 3.20 -12.64 10.67
N ILE A 123 2.62 -11.51 11.10
CA ILE A 123 2.78 -11.01 12.48
C ILE A 123 2.28 -12.06 13.47
N GLY A 124 1.13 -12.68 13.21
CA GLY A 124 0.53 -13.74 14.02
C GLY A 124 1.39 -15.00 14.17
N THR A 125 2.39 -15.21 13.30
CA THR A 125 3.35 -16.32 13.49
C THR A 125 4.33 -16.08 14.64
N GLU A 126 4.47 -14.85 15.13
CA GLU A 126 5.42 -14.47 16.18
C GLU A 126 4.76 -14.26 17.55
N VAL A 127 3.42 -14.18 17.61
CA VAL A 127 2.64 -13.93 18.83
C VAL A 127 1.41 -14.82 18.88
N ASP A 128 1.12 -15.38 20.05
CA ASP A 128 -0.02 -16.28 20.26
C ASP A 128 -1.35 -15.52 20.46
N GLU A 129 -1.28 -14.26 20.89
CA GLU A 129 -2.44 -13.45 21.18
C GLU A 129 -2.84 -12.59 19.97
N GLU A 130 -4.03 -12.81 19.43
CA GLU A 130 -4.56 -12.09 18.28
C GLU A 130 -4.59 -10.57 18.50
N ALA A 131 -4.93 -10.11 19.71
CA ALA A 131 -4.95 -8.69 20.06
C ALA A 131 -3.56 -8.05 19.96
N THR A 132 -2.50 -8.79 20.33
CA THR A 132 -1.12 -8.32 20.20
C THR A 132 -0.69 -8.21 18.74
N ALA A 133 -1.06 -9.19 17.89
CA ALA A 133 -0.81 -9.10 16.45
C ALA A 133 -1.49 -7.86 15.83
N HIS A 134 -2.74 -7.61 16.17
CA HIS A 134 -3.47 -6.42 15.73
C HIS A 134 -2.85 -5.12 16.26
N ALA A 135 -2.35 -5.08 17.49
CA ALA A 135 -1.68 -3.90 18.04
C ALA A 135 -0.41 -3.56 17.25
N ILE A 136 0.39 -4.56 16.88
CA ILE A 136 1.59 -4.37 16.05
C ILE A 136 1.19 -3.87 14.64
N LEU A 137 0.17 -4.46 14.03
CA LEU A 137 -0.35 -4.01 12.73
C LEU A 137 -0.80 -2.54 12.80
N LEU A 138 -1.54 -2.14 13.83
CA LEU A 138 -2.02 -0.77 14.01
C LEU A 138 -0.88 0.23 14.28
N LEU A 139 0.24 -0.18 14.89
CA LEU A 139 1.43 0.66 15.02
C LEU A 139 2.03 1.01 13.66
N GLY A 140 2.19 0.02 12.78
CA GLY A 140 2.67 0.25 11.42
C GLY A 140 1.70 1.07 10.58
N ASP A 141 0.40 0.75 10.60
CA ASP A 141 -0.63 1.54 9.93
C ASP A 141 -0.59 3.01 10.39
N GLY A 142 -0.45 3.25 11.71
CA GLY A 142 -0.38 4.59 12.28
C GLY A 142 0.81 5.38 11.75
N LEU A 143 2.01 4.78 11.72
CA LEU A 143 3.21 5.39 11.13
C LEU A 143 3.01 5.73 9.66
N TYR A 144 2.49 4.78 8.91
CA TYR A 144 2.28 4.93 7.47
C TYR A 144 1.29 6.05 7.15
N PHE A 145 0.15 6.10 7.84
CA PHE A 145 -0.85 7.15 7.65
C PHE A 145 -0.35 8.52 8.11
N ASP A 146 0.38 8.60 9.22
CA ASP A 146 0.98 9.86 9.67
C ASP A 146 1.95 10.41 8.63
N ALA A 147 2.80 9.56 8.05
CA ALA A 147 3.70 9.93 6.97
C ALA A 147 2.96 10.31 5.67
N ALA A 148 1.96 9.54 5.26
CA ALA A 148 1.23 9.77 4.01
C ALA A 148 0.32 11.00 4.05
N LEU A 149 -0.31 11.30 5.20
CA LEU A 149 -1.25 12.41 5.35
C LEU A 149 -0.58 13.71 5.83
N GLY A 150 0.52 13.61 6.54
CA GLY A 150 1.26 14.76 7.07
C GLY A 150 2.06 15.55 6.02
N GLY A 151 2.05 15.13 4.75
CA GLY A 151 2.60 15.90 3.63
C GLY A 151 4.13 15.97 3.55
N GLY A 152 4.88 15.18 4.32
CA GLY A 152 6.33 15.20 4.28
C GLY A 152 6.98 13.91 4.79
N THR A 153 8.15 13.62 4.27
CA THR A 153 9.04 12.53 4.70
C THR A 153 10.12 13.02 5.68
N ASP A 154 9.99 14.26 6.21
CA ASP A 154 11.00 14.82 7.12
C ASP A 154 10.81 14.25 8.54
N PRO A 155 11.67 13.35 9.01
CA PRO A 155 11.60 12.80 10.36
C PRO A 155 11.90 13.84 11.45
N ALA A 156 12.38 15.02 11.08
CA ALA A 156 12.65 16.12 12.01
C ALA A 156 11.42 16.98 12.34
N GLU A 157 10.26 16.67 11.72
CA GLU A 157 9.03 17.43 11.97
C GLU A 157 8.52 17.17 13.41
N PRO A 158 8.25 18.21 14.22
CA PRO A 158 7.83 18.02 15.61
C PRO A 158 6.54 17.21 15.73
N GLY A 159 6.57 16.16 16.55
CA GLY A 159 5.39 15.31 16.83
C GLY A 159 5.31 14.05 15.98
N ARG A 160 6.20 13.83 15.02
CA ARG A 160 6.28 12.58 14.28
C ARG A 160 7.11 11.53 15.01
N PHE A 161 6.62 10.31 14.98
CA PHE A 161 7.37 9.15 15.44
C PHE A 161 8.06 8.47 14.26
N SER A 162 9.33 8.11 14.44
CA SER A 162 10.01 7.23 13.50
C SER A 162 9.80 5.75 13.88
N PRO A 163 9.95 4.82 12.93
CA PRO A 163 9.91 3.39 13.24
C PRO A 163 10.85 3.00 14.38
N GLU A 164 12.08 3.57 14.39
CA GLU A 164 13.11 3.26 15.41
C GLU A 164 12.63 3.62 16.82
N GLN A 165 11.85 4.68 16.98
CA GLN A 165 11.30 5.09 18.27
C GLN A 165 10.22 4.11 18.78
N LEU A 166 9.55 3.39 17.84
CA LEU A 166 8.52 2.40 18.18
C LEU A 166 9.08 0.98 18.36
N MET A 167 10.28 0.67 17.87
CA MET A 167 10.89 -0.65 18.03
C MET A 167 10.90 -1.16 19.49
N PRO A 168 11.23 -0.35 20.52
CA PRO A 168 11.17 -0.81 21.92
C PRO A 168 9.75 -1.19 22.37
N ILE A 169 8.71 -0.64 21.75
CA ILE A 169 7.31 -1.02 22.02
C ILE A 169 7.02 -2.38 21.37
N VAL A 170 7.38 -2.54 20.10
CA VAL A 170 7.25 -3.83 19.38
C VAL A 170 7.96 -4.94 20.17
N ASP A 171 9.18 -4.70 20.63
CA ASP A 171 9.94 -5.66 21.42
C ASP A 171 9.26 -6.05 22.75
N ARG A 172 8.58 -5.12 23.39
CA ARG A 172 7.80 -5.41 24.62
C ARG A 172 6.57 -6.26 24.30
N LEU A 173 5.85 -5.95 23.22
CA LEU A 173 4.70 -6.74 22.77
C LEU A 173 5.11 -8.17 22.43
N LEU A 174 6.20 -8.34 21.68
CA LEU A 174 6.74 -9.67 21.34
C LEU A 174 7.20 -10.49 22.55
N ARG A 175 7.73 -9.84 23.60
CA ARG A 175 8.10 -10.55 24.83
C ARG A 175 6.89 -10.94 25.67
N ALA A 176 5.93 -10.03 25.83
CA ALA A 176 4.71 -10.32 26.59
C ALA A 176 3.87 -11.45 26.01
N ALA A 177 3.93 -11.64 24.69
CA ALA A 177 3.22 -12.71 24.01
C ALA A 177 3.87 -14.11 24.18
N ARG A 178 5.06 -14.21 24.81
CA ARG A 178 5.79 -15.48 25.06
C ARG A 178 5.74 -15.92 26.51
N GLU A 179 5.17 -15.10 27.39
CA GLU A 179 4.96 -15.37 28.82
C GLU A 179 3.55 -15.92 29.10
#